data_5cdd94bda24f0fa5510ea1508505b4bd
#
_entry.id   5cdd94bda24f0fa5510ea1508505b4bd
#
_cell.length_a   1.000
_cell.length_b   1.000
_cell.length_c   1.000
_cell.angle_alpha   90.00
_cell.angle_beta   90.00
_cell.angle_gamma   90.00
#
_symmetry.space_group_name_H-M   'P 1'
#
loop_
_entity.id
_entity.type
_entity.pdbx_description
1 polymer ?
#
loop_
_entity_poly.entity_id
_entity_poly.type
_entity_poly.pdbx_seq_one_letter_code
_entity_poly.pdbx_strand_id
1 'polypeptide(L)'
;MAALEVVAQVVLLGAGATAVMDMWMLLMKALGVPTLNFAFVGRWVGHACQGRFVHASIRQASSVRGEVALGWVAHYVTGVVFAITLVWVEGIVWLQAPTILPALILGVVTVAVPLLLIQPAMGAGFASSKTAAPGKNRLRSVINHGVFGVG
;
A
#
# COMPACT_ATOMS: atom_id res chain seq x y z
N MET A 1 -2.27 -2.91 -28.73
CA MET A 1 -3.37 -3.14 -27.76
C MET A 1 -4.36 -1.98 -27.83
N ALA A 2 -5.66 -2.24 -27.76
CA ALA A 2 -6.64 -1.18 -27.62
C ALA A 2 -6.49 -0.49 -26.24
N ALA A 3 -6.80 0.80 -26.14
CA ALA A 3 -6.66 1.55 -24.89
C ALA A 3 -7.41 0.90 -23.71
N LEU A 4 -8.59 0.33 -23.96
CA LEU A 4 -9.39 -0.37 -22.97
C LEU A 4 -8.69 -1.64 -22.44
N GLU A 5 -8.00 -2.38 -23.30
CA GLU A 5 -7.23 -3.57 -22.92
C GLU A 5 -6.07 -3.20 -21.98
N VAL A 6 -5.35 -2.12 -22.29
CA VAL A 6 -4.27 -1.62 -21.44
C VAL A 6 -4.79 -1.23 -20.06
N VAL A 7 -5.89 -0.49 -19.99
CA VAL A 7 -6.52 -0.10 -18.73
C VAL A 7 -6.93 -1.34 -17.92
N ALA A 8 -7.60 -2.29 -18.56
CA ALA A 8 -8.03 -3.52 -17.89
C ALA A 8 -6.83 -4.32 -17.34
N GLN A 9 -5.75 -4.48 -18.13
CA GLN A 9 -4.55 -5.18 -17.70
C GLN A 9 -3.87 -4.49 -16.52
N VAL A 10 -3.74 -3.17 -16.54
CA VAL A 10 -3.13 -2.41 -15.43
C VAL A 10 -3.96 -2.50 -14.15
N VAL A 11 -5.29 -2.44 -14.25
CA VAL A 11 -6.18 -2.62 -13.10
C VAL A 11 -6.06 -4.04 -12.54
N LEU A 12 -6.06 -5.06 -13.40
CA LEU A 12 -5.90 -6.45 -12.98
C LEU A 12 -4.53 -6.71 -12.35
N LEU A 13 -3.46 -6.14 -12.92
CA LEU A 13 -2.11 -6.23 -12.37
C LEU A 13 -2.05 -5.62 -10.97
N GLY A 14 -2.50 -4.38 -10.79
CA GLY A 14 -2.46 -3.71 -9.49
C GLY A 14 -3.36 -4.37 -8.45
N ALA A 15 -4.56 -4.79 -8.82
CA ALA A 15 -5.46 -5.50 -7.92
C ALA A 15 -4.94 -6.91 -7.58
N GLY A 16 -4.37 -7.63 -8.55
CA GLY A 16 -3.77 -8.95 -8.35
C GLY A 16 -2.57 -8.91 -7.41
N ALA A 17 -1.62 -8.00 -7.65
CA ALA A 17 -0.47 -7.80 -6.78
C ALA A 17 -0.88 -7.41 -5.35
N THR A 18 -1.91 -6.57 -5.22
CA THR A 18 -2.48 -6.22 -3.91
C THR A 18 -3.08 -7.45 -3.22
N ALA A 19 -3.84 -8.27 -3.94
CA ALA A 19 -4.42 -9.50 -3.38
C ALA A 19 -3.35 -10.52 -2.95
N VAL A 20 -2.25 -10.65 -3.69
CA VAL A 20 -1.10 -11.49 -3.29
C VAL A 20 -0.49 -10.96 -1.99
N MET A 21 -0.30 -9.65 -1.86
CA MET A 21 0.17 -9.05 -0.61
C MET A 21 -0.83 -9.26 0.54
N ASP A 22 -2.13 -9.21 0.28
CA ASP A 22 -3.16 -9.47 1.30
C ASP A 22 -3.11 -10.92 1.79
N MET A 23 -2.96 -11.89 0.89
CA MET A 23 -2.76 -13.31 1.27
C MET A 23 -1.51 -13.49 2.13
N TRP A 24 -0.41 -12.82 1.78
CA TRP A 24 0.80 -12.78 2.60
C TRP A 24 0.52 -12.20 4.00
N MET A 25 -0.17 -11.06 4.08
CA MET A 25 -0.50 -10.43 5.37
C MET A 25 -1.43 -11.30 6.21
N LEU A 26 -2.39 -12.02 5.59
CA LEU A 26 -3.25 -12.98 6.29
C LEU A 26 -2.44 -14.15 6.86
N LEU A 27 -1.48 -14.69 6.10
CA LEU A 27 -0.56 -15.71 6.58
C LEU A 27 0.27 -15.20 7.77
N MET A 28 0.84 -14.01 7.66
CA MET A 28 1.61 -13.40 8.75
C MET A 28 0.75 -13.19 10.00
N LYS A 29 -0.49 -12.75 9.83
CA LYS A 29 -1.45 -12.61 10.93
C LYS A 29 -1.76 -13.95 11.60
N ALA A 30 -1.95 -15.01 10.82
CA ALA A 30 -2.16 -16.37 11.34
C ALA A 30 -0.97 -16.89 12.14
N LEU A 31 0.27 -16.45 11.78
CA LEU A 31 1.51 -16.75 12.51
C LEU A 31 1.77 -15.81 13.71
N GLY A 32 0.79 -14.98 14.08
CA GLY A 32 0.90 -14.07 15.24
C GLY A 32 1.71 -12.80 14.97
N VAL A 33 2.04 -12.51 13.70
CA VAL A 33 2.75 -11.28 13.34
C VAL A 33 1.74 -10.14 13.19
N PRO A 34 1.92 -8.99 13.90
CA PRO A 34 1.04 -7.83 13.75
C PRO A 34 1.05 -7.30 12.31
N THR A 35 -0.14 -7.12 11.74
CA THR A 35 -0.35 -6.58 10.39
C THR A 35 -1.04 -5.21 10.44
N LEU A 36 -1.10 -4.51 9.30
CA LEU A 36 -1.76 -3.23 9.18
C LEU A 36 -3.27 -3.37 9.45
N ASN A 37 -3.82 -2.44 10.23
CA ASN A 37 -5.26 -2.30 10.38
C ASN A 37 -5.79 -1.25 9.40
N PHE A 38 -6.49 -1.70 8.37
CA PHE A 38 -7.04 -0.83 7.32
C PHE A 38 -8.07 0.17 7.83
N ALA A 39 -8.72 -0.08 8.99
CA ALA A 39 -9.59 0.93 9.60
C ALA A 39 -8.83 2.25 9.87
N PHE A 40 -7.56 2.18 10.29
CA PHE A 40 -6.77 3.40 10.53
C PHE A 40 -6.39 4.12 9.23
N VAL A 41 -6.14 3.38 8.16
CA VAL A 41 -5.94 3.98 6.83
C VAL A 41 -7.21 4.70 6.38
N GLY A 42 -8.35 4.06 6.47
CA GLY A 42 -9.63 4.65 6.10
C GLY A 42 -10.02 5.82 6.99
N ARG A 43 -9.72 5.78 8.30
CA ARG A 43 -9.89 6.90 9.22
C ARG A 43 -9.06 8.10 8.78
N TRP A 44 -7.79 7.86 8.42
CA TRP A 44 -6.92 8.89 7.91
C TRP A 44 -7.47 9.49 6.60
N VAL A 45 -7.90 8.66 5.64
CA VAL A 45 -8.54 9.11 4.40
C VAL A 45 -9.78 9.95 4.68
N GLY A 46 -10.66 9.49 5.58
CA GLY A 46 -11.88 10.23 5.95
C GLY A 46 -11.58 11.60 6.58
N HIS A 47 -10.53 11.70 7.39
CA HIS A 47 -10.08 12.98 7.95
C HIS A 47 -9.38 13.86 6.89
N ALA A 48 -8.61 13.26 5.98
CA ALA A 48 -7.96 13.97 4.88
C ALA A 48 -8.98 14.66 3.96
N CYS A 49 -10.12 14.00 3.68
CA CYS A 49 -11.24 14.60 2.96
C CYS A 49 -11.86 15.83 3.69
N GLN A 50 -11.60 15.98 4.99
CA GLN A 50 -12.01 17.13 5.81
C GLN A 50 -10.86 18.13 6.04
N GLY A 51 -9.75 18.01 5.29
CA GLY A 51 -8.58 18.89 5.41
C GLY A 51 -7.63 18.55 6.57
N ARG A 52 -7.82 17.42 7.27
CA ARG A 52 -6.97 17.00 8.40
C ARG A 52 -6.01 15.90 7.96
N PHE A 53 -4.83 16.27 7.52
CA PHE A 53 -3.83 15.35 6.97
C PHE A 53 -2.87 14.76 8.02
N VAL A 54 -2.65 15.44 9.15
CA VAL A 54 -1.67 15.06 10.16
C VAL A 54 -2.33 14.83 11.51
N HIS A 55 -1.94 13.75 12.17
CA HIS A 55 -2.47 13.32 13.48
C HIS A 55 -1.32 13.04 14.45
N ALA A 56 -1.47 13.43 15.71
CA ALA A 56 -0.54 12.99 16.76
C ALA A 56 -0.62 11.46 16.96
N SER A 57 -1.82 10.90 16.84
CA SER A 57 -2.08 9.46 16.82
C SER A 57 -3.41 9.19 16.12
N ILE A 58 -3.38 8.51 14.99
CA ILE A 58 -4.61 8.12 14.27
C ILE A 58 -5.47 7.14 15.11
N ARG A 59 -4.85 6.38 16.00
CA ARG A 59 -5.56 5.45 16.88
C ARG A 59 -6.47 6.16 17.88
N GLN A 60 -6.08 7.38 18.33
CA GLN A 60 -6.82 8.20 19.27
C GLN A 60 -7.76 9.20 18.57
N ALA A 61 -7.64 9.35 17.26
CA ALA A 61 -8.52 10.22 16.48
C ALA A 61 -9.95 9.62 16.42
N SER A 62 -10.95 10.49 16.28
CA SER A 62 -12.34 10.07 16.14
C SER A 62 -12.53 9.11 14.97
N SER A 63 -13.31 8.06 15.17
CA SER A 63 -13.64 7.11 14.11
C SER A 63 -14.49 7.77 13.01
N VAL A 64 -14.36 7.28 11.79
CA VAL A 64 -15.13 7.74 10.63
C VAL A 64 -16.06 6.60 10.20
N ARG A 65 -17.31 6.96 9.90
CA ARG A 65 -18.27 5.95 9.39
C ARG A 65 -17.73 5.30 8.12
N GLY A 66 -17.69 3.97 8.10
CA GLY A 66 -17.20 3.20 6.94
C GLY A 66 -15.66 3.17 6.82
N GLU A 67 -14.90 3.54 7.86
CA GLU A 67 -13.43 3.60 7.82
C GLU A 67 -12.77 2.29 7.37
N VAL A 68 -13.36 1.12 7.67
CA VAL A 68 -12.83 -0.17 7.19
C VAL A 68 -12.93 -0.26 5.67
N ALA A 69 -14.11 0.05 5.11
CA ALA A 69 -14.32 0.02 3.66
C ALA A 69 -13.45 1.07 2.94
N LEU A 70 -13.37 2.29 3.49
CA LEU A 70 -12.48 3.33 2.96
C LEU A 70 -11.01 2.91 2.95
N GLY A 71 -10.57 2.22 3.99
CA GLY A 71 -9.20 1.71 4.08
C GLY A 71 -8.90 0.66 3.02
N TRP A 72 -9.81 -0.28 2.80
CA TRP A 72 -9.68 -1.30 1.76
C TRP A 72 -9.70 -0.67 0.35
N VAL A 73 -10.62 0.24 0.08
CA VAL A 73 -10.67 0.95 -1.21
C VAL A 73 -9.37 1.71 -1.45
N ALA A 74 -8.89 2.48 -0.46
CA ALA A 74 -7.62 3.20 -0.57
C ALA A 74 -6.44 2.27 -0.84
N HIS A 75 -6.42 1.09 -0.21
CA HIS A 75 -5.36 0.09 -0.40
C HIS A 75 -5.32 -0.43 -1.85
N TYR A 76 -6.46 -0.88 -2.38
CA TYR A 76 -6.53 -1.36 -3.76
C TYR A 76 -6.30 -0.25 -4.80
N VAL A 77 -6.84 0.94 -4.58
CA VAL A 77 -6.56 2.11 -5.43
C VAL A 77 -5.07 2.42 -5.45
N THR A 78 -4.39 2.36 -4.31
CA THR A 78 -2.92 2.56 -4.23
C THR A 78 -2.17 1.49 -5.03
N GLY A 79 -2.58 0.23 -4.95
CA GLY A 79 -2.00 -0.85 -5.75
C GLY A 79 -2.13 -0.61 -7.26
N VAL A 80 -3.31 -0.17 -7.70
CA VAL A 80 -3.53 0.19 -9.11
C VAL A 80 -2.69 1.40 -9.52
N VAL A 81 -2.56 2.42 -8.68
CA VAL A 81 -1.68 3.58 -8.94
C VAL A 81 -0.22 3.14 -9.09
N PHE A 82 0.26 2.21 -8.28
CA PHE A 82 1.61 1.66 -8.40
C PHE A 82 1.79 0.86 -9.70
N ALA A 83 0.77 0.08 -10.12
CA ALA A 83 0.80 -0.60 -11.41
C ALA A 83 0.81 0.38 -12.59
N ILE A 84 0.02 1.46 -12.52
CA ILE A 84 0.07 2.55 -13.51
C ILE A 84 1.49 3.13 -13.58
N THR A 85 2.12 3.38 -12.42
CA THR A 85 3.48 3.93 -12.35
C THR A 85 4.49 2.97 -12.98
N LEU A 86 4.37 1.66 -12.74
CA LEU A 86 5.23 0.64 -13.34
C LEU A 86 5.12 0.67 -14.87
N VAL A 87 3.91 0.64 -15.39
CA VAL A 87 3.68 0.64 -16.85
C VAL A 87 4.07 1.97 -17.48
N TRP A 88 3.95 3.08 -16.75
CA TRP A 88 4.43 4.38 -17.21
C TRP A 88 5.96 4.43 -17.33
N VAL A 89 6.69 3.80 -16.40
CA VAL A 89 8.16 3.75 -16.41
C VAL A 89 8.68 2.77 -17.44
N GLU A 90 8.14 1.56 -17.50
CA GLU A 90 8.61 0.47 -18.36
C GLU A 90 8.04 0.55 -19.79
N GLY A 91 6.97 1.29 -19.99
CA GLY A 91 6.21 1.35 -21.24
C GLY A 91 5.17 0.23 -21.36
N ILE A 92 4.15 0.49 -22.22
CA ILE A 92 3.03 -0.47 -22.44
C ILE A 92 3.49 -1.81 -23.03
N VAL A 93 4.64 -1.84 -23.71
CA VAL A 93 5.20 -3.07 -24.27
C VAL A 93 5.57 -4.08 -23.17
N TRP A 94 5.93 -3.60 -21.97
CA TRP A 94 6.22 -4.47 -20.83
C TRP A 94 5.04 -5.37 -20.44
N LEU A 95 3.80 -4.92 -20.63
CA LEU A 95 2.60 -5.74 -20.38
C LEU A 95 2.49 -6.99 -21.27
N GLN A 96 3.18 -7.03 -22.41
CA GLN A 96 3.17 -8.18 -23.32
C GLN A 96 4.16 -9.27 -22.92
N ALA A 97 5.23 -8.88 -22.20
CA ALA A 97 6.25 -9.80 -21.69
C ALA A 97 6.76 -9.28 -20.33
N PRO A 98 5.93 -9.37 -19.28
CA PRO A 98 6.27 -8.81 -17.98
C PRO A 98 7.45 -9.56 -17.35
N THR A 99 8.36 -8.81 -16.73
CA THR A 99 9.52 -9.32 -16.02
C THR A 99 9.44 -8.93 -14.54
N ILE A 100 9.95 -9.82 -13.67
CA ILE A 100 9.84 -9.64 -12.21
C ILE A 100 10.70 -8.47 -11.70
N LEU A 101 11.87 -8.25 -12.29
CA LEU A 101 12.85 -7.31 -11.72
C LEU A 101 12.34 -5.87 -11.64
N PRO A 102 11.78 -5.23 -12.69
CA PRO A 102 11.22 -3.90 -12.59
C PRO A 102 10.06 -3.81 -11.59
N ALA A 103 9.17 -4.81 -11.57
CA ALA A 103 8.06 -4.86 -10.65
C ALA A 103 8.53 -4.97 -9.18
N LEU A 104 9.52 -5.82 -8.90
CA LEU A 104 10.11 -5.95 -7.57
C LEU A 104 10.81 -4.65 -7.14
N ILE A 105 11.59 -4.02 -8.03
CA ILE A 105 12.26 -2.74 -7.73
C ILE A 105 11.22 -1.68 -7.40
N LEU A 106 10.19 -1.52 -8.23
CA LEU A 106 9.12 -0.57 -7.95
C LEU A 106 8.40 -0.90 -6.64
N GLY A 107 8.05 -2.17 -6.42
CA GLY A 107 7.45 -2.61 -5.17
C GLY A 107 8.25 -2.16 -3.97
N VAL A 108 9.56 -2.43 -3.94
CA VAL A 108 10.45 -2.02 -2.84
C VAL A 108 10.56 -0.49 -2.74
N VAL A 109 10.69 0.22 -3.86
CA VAL A 109 10.79 1.71 -3.85
C VAL A 109 9.51 2.35 -3.31
N THR A 110 8.34 1.81 -3.63
CA THR A 110 7.06 2.34 -3.15
C THR A 110 6.87 2.25 -1.64
N VAL A 111 7.73 1.49 -0.91
CA VAL A 111 7.74 1.50 0.56
C VAL A 111 8.03 2.89 1.13
N ALA A 112 8.65 3.76 0.35
CA ALA A 112 8.87 5.16 0.73
C ALA A 112 7.54 5.88 1.05
N VAL A 113 6.46 5.55 0.35
CA VAL A 113 5.13 6.15 0.56
C VAL A 113 4.62 5.90 1.99
N PRO A 114 4.46 4.65 2.46
CA PRO A 114 4.03 4.44 3.84
C PRO A 114 5.06 4.91 4.86
N LEU A 115 6.35 4.73 4.65
CA LEU A 115 7.37 5.05 5.65
C LEU A 115 7.58 6.55 5.83
N LEU A 116 7.54 7.34 4.74
CA LEU A 116 7.92 8.74 4.75
C LEU A 116 6.73 9.70 4.69
N LEU A 117 5.55 9.25 4.23
CA LEU A 117 4.36 10.09 4.09
C LEU A 117 3.24 9.63 5.03
N ILE A 118 2.77 8.38 4.91
CA ILE A 118 1.57 7.93 5.61
C ILE A 118 1.83 7.75 7.11
N GLN A 119 2.92 7.08 7.50
CA GLN A 119 3.24 6.85 8.91
C GLN A 119 3.45 8.14 9.70
N PRO A 120 4.22 9.14 9.21
CA PRO A 120 4.29 10.44 9.86
C PRO A 120 2.92 11.12 9.96
N ALA A 121 2.14 11.13 8.90
CA ALA A 121 0.81 11.72 8.86
C ALA A 121 -0.17 11.07 9.86
N MET A 122 -0.02 9.78 10.11
CA MET A 122 -0.81 9.01 11.08
C MET A 122 -0.26 9.06 12.52
N GLY A 123 0.89 9.72 12.76
CA GLY A 123 1.51 9.86 14.08
C GLY A 123 2.50 8.76 14.46
N ALA A 124 2.83 7.83 13.54
CA ALA A 124 3.84 6.78 13.78
C ALA A 124 5.29 7.26 13.61
N GLY A 125 5.48 8.51 13.15
CA GLY A 125 6.78 9.10 12.87
C GLY A 125 7.43 8.60 11.58
N PHE A 126 8.45 9.30 11.12
CA PHE A 126 9.23 8.90 9.94
C PHE A 126 9.80 7.49 10.12
N ALA A 127 9.56 6.65 9.12
CA ALA A 127 10.02 5.26 9.11
C ALA A 127 9.71 4.53 10.43
N SER A 128 8.48 4.65 10.94
CA SER A 128 8.01 4.02 12.18
C SER A 128 8.73 4.48 13.46
N SER A 129 9.42 5.62 13.46
CA SER A 129 10.32 6.05 14.54
C SER A 129 9.65 6.17 15.92
N LYS A 130 8.33 6.44 15.94
CA LYS A 130 7.54 6.58 17.17
C LYS A 130 6.79 5.29 17.57
N THR A 131 7.07 4.17 16.94
CA THR A 131 6.46 2.87 17.26
C THR A 131 7.34 2.08 18.25
N ALA A 132 6.75 1.10 18.94
CA ALA A 132 7.47 0.27 19.91
C ALA A 132 8.61 -0.57 19.31
N ALA A 133 8.56 -0.89 18.01
CA ALA A 133 9.55 -1.72 17.35
C ALA A 133 9.87 -1.18 15.93
N PRO A 134 10.55 -0.01 15.81
CA PRO A 134 10.76 0.66 14.52
C PRO A 134 11.44 -0.22 13.47
N GLY A 135 12.51 -0.93 13.85
CA GLY A 135 13.27 -1.81 12.94
C GLY A 135 12.41 -2.94 12.38
N LYS A 136 11.64 -3.63 13.24
CA LYS A 136 10.72 -4.70 12.81
C LYS A 136 9.62 -4.17 11.88
N ASN A 137 9.09 -2.98 12.15
CA ASN A 137 8.04 -2.38 11.34
C ASN A 137 8.57 -1.95 9.96
N ARG A 138 9.78 -1.39 9.88
CA ARG A 138 10.45 -1.09 8.60
C ARG A 138 10.66 -2.35 7.77
N LEU A 139 11.24 -3.39 8.39
CA LEU A 139 11.47 -4.66 7.70
C LEU A 139 10.17 -5.27 7.16
N ARG A 140 9.11 -5.30 7.96
CA ARG A 140 7.79 -5.77 7.52
C ARG A 140 7.25 -4.95 6.36
N SER A 141 7.38 -3.62 6.40
CA SER A 141 6.96 -2.76 5.29
C SER A 141 7.72 -3.09 4.01
N VAL A 142 9.04 -3.26 4.08
CA VAL A 142 9.87 -3.64 2.92
C VAL A 142 9.45 -5.00 2.37
N ILE A 143 9.28 -6.01 3.25
CA ILE A 143 8.86 -7.36 2.82
C ILE A 143 7.49 -7.32 2.16
N ASN A 144 6.51 -6.63 2.77
CA ASN A 144 5.16 -6.52 2.21
C ASN A 144 5.17 -5.87 0.81
N HIS A 145 5.94 -4.81 0.63
CA HIS A 145 6.10 -4.15 -0.66
C HIS A 145 6.90 -4.98 -1.66
N GLY A 146 7.87 -5.79 -1.20
CA GLY A 146 8.53 -6.78 -2.03
C GLY A 146 7.57 -7.86 -2.51
N VAL A 147 6.70 -8.37 -1.64
CA VAL A 147 5.65 -9.33 -2.00
C VAL A 147 4.67 -8.72 -3.00
N PHE A 148 4.25 -7.47 -2.82
CA PHE A 148 3.45 -6.74 -3.82
C PHE A 148 4.17 -6.66 -5.17
N GLY A 149 5.48 -6.40 -5.19
CA GLY A 149 6.24 -6.31 -6.43
C GLY A 149 6.43 -7.65 -7.16
N VAL A 150 6.25 -8.78 -6.47
CA VAL A 150 6.34 -10.13 -7.07
C VAL A 150 4.96 -10.63 -7.53
N GLY A 151 3.87 -10.17 -6.89
CA GLY A 151 2.49 -10.57 -7.21
C GLY A 151 1.96 -9.90 -8.45
#